data_84cfd82ad9149dcfcdb17f476e2e7c98
#
_entry.id   84cfd82ad9149dcfcdb17f476e2e7c98
#
_cell.length_a   1.000
_cell.length_b   1.000
_cell.length_c   1.000
_cell.angle_alpha   90.00
_cell.angle_beta   90.00
_cell.angle_gamma   90.00
#
_symmetry.space_group_name_H-M   'P 1'
#
loop_
_entity.id
_entity.type
_entity.pdbx_description
1 polymer ?
#
loop_
_entity_poly.entity_id
_entity_poly.type
_entity_poly.pdbx_seq_one_letter_code
_entity_poly.pdbx_strand_id
1 'polypeptide(L)'
;MEIKSNEEWTNWIEKAVAGDKEALERIVLNLQDMVFNLSLRMLGTFPDAEDAAQDILLKVITHLATFRGESAFTTWVFRIATNHLVHYKKHMFAQMPLSFEYYGADIENARLDEVPDLTQNVERSILAEELKMSCTNVLLQCLDAESRCIFVLGTMFKLDSRIAGEILDMTPEAYRKRLSRIRRKVADFLSAYCGEYGEGQCHCMKRVDYAIQSHRLNPAALDYTTATEITPEQMRQFKNAMEEIDDLSARFAFCKTYQSPERTRQFFREFLASASLSAVTNA
;
A
#
# COMPACT_ATOMS: atom_id res chain seq x y z
N MET A 1 -0.91 -0.69 16.73
CA MET A 1 -2.30 -1.15 16.53
C MET A 1 -2.39 -2.57 17.05
N GLU A 2 -3.16 -2.83 18.08
CA GLU A 2 -3.43 -4.20 18.54
C GLU A 2 -4.35 -4.90 17.55
N ILE A 3 -4.04 -6.14 17.17
CA ILE A 3 -4.97 -6.97 16.41
C ILE A 3 -6.14 -7.26 17.34
N LYS A 4 -7.29 -6.69 17.01
CA LYS A 4 -8.51 -6.91 17.77
C LYS A 4 -9.00 -8.33 17.56
N SER A 5 -9.48 -8.97 18.61
CA SER A 5 -10.13 -10.26 18.49
C SER A 5 -11.38 -10.14 17.63
N ASN A 6 -11.84 -11.24 17.01
CA ASN A 6 -13.09 -11.22 16.26
C ASN A 6 -14.27 -10.80 17.15
N GLU A 7 -14.23 -11.10 18.44
CA GLU A 7 -15.26 -10.69 19.42
C GLU A 7 -15.28 -9.17 19.62
N GLU A 8 -14.12 -8.51 19.70
CA GLU A 8 -14.05 -7.05 19.80
C GLU A 8 -14.62 -6.37 18.56
N TRP A 9 -14.26 -6.87 17.37
CA TRP A 9 -14.82 -6.36 16.11
C TRP A 9 -16.34 -6.53 16.07
N THR A 10 -16.86 -7.72 16.42
CA THR A 10 -18.29 -7.99 16.44
C THR A 10 -19.04 -7.02 17.36
N ASN A 11 -18.54 -6.81 18.58
CA ASN A 11 -19.14 -5.86 19.53
C ASN A 11 -19.16 -4.41 19.00
N TRP A 12 -18.06 -3.97 18.35
CA TRP A 12 -18.04 -2.61 17.76
C TRP A 12 -18.96 -2.49 16.55
N ILE A 13 -19.03 -3.51 15.72
CA ILE A 13 -19.92 -3.53 14.54
C ILE A 13 -21.37 -3.48 14.98
N GLU A 14 -21.80 -4.30 15.93
CA GLU A 14 -23.16 -4.30 16.45
C GLU A 14 -23.56 -2.93 17.00
N LYS A 15 -22.69 -2.30 17.80
CA LYS A 15 -22.91 -0.96 18.33
C LYS A 15 -22.96 0.11 17.23
N ALA A 16 -22.03 0.07 16.28
CA ALA A 16 -21.97 1.02 15.18
C ALA A 16 -23.23 0.92 14.29
N VAL A 17 -23.67 -0.29 13.98
CA VAL A 17 -24.93 -0.53 13.22
C VAL A 17 -26.16 -0.05 14.01
N ALA A 18 -26.12 -0.12 15.35
CA ALA A 18 -27.17 0.46 16.21
C ALA A 18 -27.08 2.00 16.35
N GLY A 19 -26.13 2.66 15.68
CA GLY A 19 -25.98 4.12 15.66
C GLY A 19 -24.98 4.69 16.66
N ASP A 20 -24.18 3.85 17.32
CA ASP A 20 -23.10 4.30 18.21
C ASP A 20 -21.92 4.87 17.39
N LYS A 21 -21.79 6.20 17.43
CA LYS A 21 -20.74 6.93 16.71
C LYS A 21 -19.33 6.63 17.24
N GLU A 22 -19.16 6.40 18.53
CA GLU A 22 -17.87 6.09 19.13
C GLU A 22 -17.36 4.73 18.68
N ALA A 23 -18.25 3.73 18.58
CA ALA A 23 -17.91 2.42 18.05
C ALA A 23 -17.50 2.51 16.57
N LEU A 24 -18.19 3.31 15.77
CA LEU A 24 -17.86 3.54 14.37
C LEU A 24 -16.50 4.25 14.22
N GLU A 25 -16.22 5.27 15.02
CA GLU A 25 -14.93 5.95 15.05
C GLU A 25 -13.78 4.98 15.37
N ARG A 26 -13.98 4.11 16.35
CA ARG A 26 -13.00 3.05 16.70
C ARG A 26 -12.73 2.11 15.53
N ILE A 27 -13.76 1.71 14.79
CA ILE A 27 -13.60 0.88 13.59
C ILE A 27 -12.73 1.61 12.57
N VAL A 28 -13.04 2.85 12.23
CA VAL A 28 -12.30 3.63 11.23
C VAL A 28 -10.84 3.83 11.65
N LEU A 29 -10.60 4.25 12.89
CA LEU A 29 -9.26 4.47 13.42
C LEU A 29 -8.38 3.22 13.39
N ASN A 30 -8.97 2.03 13.56
CA ASN A 30 -8.23 0.77 13.50
C ASN A 30 -8.01 0.26 12.07
N LEU A 31 -8.77 0.72 11.09
CA LEU A 31 -8.65 0.29 9.69
C LEU A 31 -7.82 1.23 8.83
N GLN A 32 -7.79 2.53 9.15
CA GLN A 32 -7.29 3.58 8.26
C GLN A 32 -5.84 3.35 7.81
N ASP A 33 -4.94 2.94 8.71
CA ASP A 33 -3.53 2.74 8.36
C ASP A 33 -3.35 1.51 7.47
N MET A 34 -4.11 0.45 7.70
CA MET A 34 -4.12 -0.74 6.87
C MET A 34 -4.62 -0.43 5.46
N VAL A 35 -5.76 0.25 5.36
CA VAL A 35 -6.37 0.62 4.07
C VAL A 35 -5.47 1.59 3.31
N PHE A 36 -4.88 2.59 3.98
CA PHE A 36 -3.95 3.52 3.37
C PHE A 36 -2.72 2.81 2.80
N ASN A 37 -2.05 1.94 3.58
CA ASN A 37 -0.87 1.22 3.10
C ASN A 37 -1.20 0.27 1.94
N LEU A 38 -2.36 -0.39 1.96
CA LEU A 38 -2.82 -1.19 0.83
C LEU A 38 -3.01 -0.32 -0.41
N SER A 39 -3.67 0.83 -0.27
CA SER A 39 -3.89 1.78 -1.37
C SER A 39 -2.56 2.31 -1.92
N LEU A 40 -1.60 2.67 -1.06
CA LEU A 40 -0.29 3.17 -1.47
C LEU A 40 0.49 2.12 -2.30
N ARG A 41 0.47 0.85 -1.90
CA ARG A 41 1.12 -0.23 -2.65
C ARG A 41 0.42 -0.53 -3.98
N MET A 42 -0.88 -0.40 -4.00
CA MET A 42 -1.68 -0.64 -5.21
C MET A 42 -1.60 0.51 -6.22
N LEU A 43 -1.48 1.77 -5.76
CA LEU A 43 -1.60 2.96 -6.62
C LEU A 43 -0.28 3.70 -6.84
N GLY A 44 0.68 3.58 -5.94
CA GLY A 44 2.06 4.04 -6.10
C GLY A 44 2.36 5.46 -5.61
N THR A 45 1.37 6.31 -5.38
CA THR A 45 1.54 7.69 -4.90
C THR A 45 0.73 7.96 -3.64
N PHE A 46 1.19 8.90 -2.80
CA PHE A 46 0.46 9.30 -1.59
C PHE A 46 -0.90 9.93 -1.91
N PRO A 47 -1.02 10.89 -2.85
CA PRO A 47 -2.32 11.50 -3.17
C PRO A 47 -3.36 10.48 -3.66
N ASP A 48 -3.00 9.60 -4.60
CA ASP A 48 -3.91 8.56 -5.09
C ASP A 48 -4.31 7.59 -3.97
N ALA A 49 -3.37 7.27 -3.06
CA ALA A 49 -3.61 6.38 -1.93
C ALA A 49 -4.55 7.01 -0.89
N GLU A 50 -4.42 8.32 -0.62
CA GLU A 50 -5.32 9.06 0.26
C GLU A 50 -6.75 9.04 -0.26
N ASP A 51 -6.93 9.41 -1.53
CA ASP A 51 -8.26 9.46 -2.14
C ASP A 51 -8.92 8.08 -2.15
N ALA A 52 -8.19 7.05 -2.57
CA ALA A 52 -8.71 5.69 -2.58
C ALA A 52 -8.99 5.15 -1.17
N ALA A 53 -8.16 5.47 -0.18
CA ALA A 53 -8.37 5.04 1.20
C ALA A 53 -9.65 5.67 1.79
N GLN A 54 -9.93 6.94 1.49
CA GLN A 54 -11.17 7.60 1.87
C GLN A 54 -12.38 6.90 1.24
N ASP A 55 -12.35 6.68 -0.07
CA ASP A 55 -13.42 5.97 -0.79
C ASP A 55 -13.68 4.56 -0.22
N ILE A 56 -12.62 3.81 0.09
CA ILE A 56 -12.72 2.47 0.66
C ILE A 56 -13.34 2.50 2.06
N LEU A 57 -12.87 3.39 2.94
CA LEU A 57 -13.38 3.50 4.30
C LEU A 57 -14.84 3.94 4.31
N LEU A 58 -15.23 4.86 3.41
CA LEU A 58 -16.65 5.21 3.22
C LEU A 58 -17.48 3.99 2.79
N LYS A 59 -16.97 3.16 1.86
CA LYS A 59 -17.65 1.92 1.47
C LYS A 59 -17.76 0.93 2.64
N VAL A 60 -16.72 0.78 3.45
CA VAL A 60 -16.77 -0.07 4.65
C VAL A 60 -17.87 0.40 5.59
N ILE A 61 -17.94 1.71 5.86
CA ILE A 61 -18.96 2.31 6.74
C ILE A 61 -20.38 2.06 6.19
N THR A 62 -20.61 2.37 4.92
CA THR A 62 -21.93 2.26 4.28
C THR A 62 -22.42 0.82 4.16
N HIS A 63 -21.52 -0.14 4.08
CA HIS A 63 -21.85 -1.57 3.97
C HIS A 63 -21.70 -2.32 5.30
N LEU A 64 -21.41 -1.65 6.40
CA LEU A 64 -21.11 -2.30 7.68
C LEU A 64 -22.24 -3.23 8.15
N ALA A 65 -23.49 -2.82 7.97
CA ALA A 65 -24.66 -3.63 8.29
C ALA A 65 -24.80 -4.92 7.46
N THR A 66 -24.08 -5.03 6.34
CA THR A 66 -24.09 -6.24 5.49
C THR A 66 -23.05 -7.28 5.91
N PHE A 67 -22.19 -6.97 6.87
CA PHE A 67 -21.22 -7.93 7.40
C PHE A 67 -21.93 -9.02 8.20
N ARG A 68 -21.82 -10.29 7.76
CA ARG A 68 -22.53 -11.44 8.34
C ARG A 68 -21.69 -12.29 9.29
N GLY A 69 -20.41 -11.96 9.50
CA GLY A 69 -19.51 -12.77 10.33
C GLY A 69 -19.07 -14.11 9.71
N GLU A 70 -19.31 -14.32 8.41
CA GLU A 70 -18.91 -15.54 7.69
C GLU A 70 -17.39 -15.65 7.48
N SER A 71 -16.67 -14.54 7.65
CA SER A 71 -15.21 -14.45 7.65
C SER A 71 -14.74 -13.51 8.76
N ALA A 72 -13.41 -13.40 8.98
CA ALA A 72 -12.88 -12.35 9.83
C ALA A 72 -13.24 -10.98 9.26
N PHE A 73 -13.56 -9.99 10.11
CA PHE A 73 -13.92 -8.65 9.67
C PHE A 73 -12.84 -8.00 8.80
N THR A 74 -11.57 -8.17 9.17
CA THR A 74 -10.45 -7.68 8.35
C THR A 74 -10.40 -8.32 6.96
N THR A 75 -10.74 -9.61 6.83
CA THR A 75 -10.84 -10.30 5.53
C THR A 75 -11.93 -9.67 4.67
N TRP A 76 -13.09 -9.38 5.25
CA TRP A 76 -14.18 -8.69 4.57
C TRP A 76 -13.79 -7.28 4.11
N VAL A 77 -13.08 -6.51 4.97
CA VAL A 77 -12.53 -5.19 4.61
C VAL A 77 -11.51 -5.30 3.47
N PHE A 78 -10.59 -6.26 3.52
CA PHE A 78 -9.64 -6.50 2.42
C PHE A 78 -10.35 -6.81 1.11
N ARG A 79 -11.44 -7.57 1.12
CA ARG A 79 -12.23 -7.87 -0.09
C ARG A 79 -12.84 -6.60 -0.68
N ILE A 80 -13.42 -5.72 0.13
CA ILE A 80 -13.92 -4.40 -0.32
C ILE A 80 -12.79 -3.57 -0.91
N ALA A 81 -11.65 -3.49 -0.20
CA ALA A 81 -10.52 -2.67 -0.59
C ALA A 81 -9.87 -3.17 -1.89
N THR A 82 -9.60 -4.47 -2.03
CA THR A 82 -8.99 -5.05 -3.23
C THR A 82 -9.89 -4.91 -4.45
N ASN A 83 -11.19 -5.15 -4.31
CA ASN A 83 -12.17 -4.95 -5.39
C ASN A 83 -12.20 -3.49 -5.84
N HIS A 84 -12.12 -2.54 -4.91
CA HIS A 84 -12.05 -1.13 -5.27
C HIS A 84 -10.75 -0.80 -6.00
N LEU A 85 -9.59 -1.21 -5.48
CA LEU A 85 -8.27 -0.85 -5.96
C LEU A 85 -7.92 -1.47 -7.30
N VAL A 86 -8.31 -2.73 -7.56
CA VAL A 86 -8.07 -3.38 -8.86
C VAL A 86 -8.78 -2.64 -9.99
N HIS A 87 -9.95 -2.03 -9.72
CA HIS A 87 -10.73 -1.30 -10.70
C HIS A 87 -10.55 0.22 -10.65
N TYR A 88 -9.69 0.73 -9.77
CA TYR A 88 -9.47 2.16 -9.60
C TYR A 88 -8.73 2.77 -10.80
N LYS A 89 -9.42 3.59 -11.62
CA LYS A 89 -8.89 4.14 -12.88
C LYS A 89 -8.43 5.61 -12.77
N LYS A 90 -8.62 6.24 -11.63
CA LYS A 90 -8.30 7.67 -11.43
C LYS A 90 -6.82 7.93 -11.10
N HIS A 91 -6.05 6.88 -10.77
CA HIS A 91 -4.66 7.04 -10.35
C HIS A 91 -3.72 7.35 -11.53
N MET A 92 -2.59 7.98 -11.22
CA MET A 92 -1.59 8.44 -12.20
C MET A 92 -1.14 7.32 -13.15
N PHE A 93 -0.79 6.15 -12.62
CA PHE A 93 -0.27 5.04 -13.43
C PHE A 93 -1.34 4.31 -14.26
N ALA A 94 -2.62 4.53 -14.04
CA ALA A 94 -3.65 4.07 -14.95
C ALA A 94 -3.67 4.89 -16.26
N GLN A 95 -3.26 6.17 -16.17
CA GLN A 95 -3.16 7.07 -17.32
C GLN A 95 -1.80 6.93 -18.03
N MET A 96 -0.75 6.56 -17.30
CA MET A 96 0.62 6.36 -17.79
C MET A 96 1.13 4.98 -17.37
N PRO A 97 0.66 3.88 -18.01
CA PRO A 97 1.04 2.52 -17.65
C PRO A 97 2.55 2.30 -17.76
N LEU A 98 3.12 1.64 -16.75
CA LEU A 98 4.51 1.23 -16.74
C LEU A 98 4.66 -0.24 -17.12
N SER A 99 5.84 -0.59 -17.65
CA SER A 99 6.26 -1.97 -17.84
C SER A 99 7.68 -2.19 -17.33
N PHE A 100 8.04 -3.43 -17.04
CA PHE A 100 9.41 -3.78 -16.63
C PHE A 100 10.41 -3.43 -17.73
N GLU A 101 10.06 -3.59 -19.00
CA GLU A 101 10.89 -3.27 -20.16
C GLU A 101 11.14 -1.77 -20.26
N TYR A 102 10.09 -0.95 -20.10
CA TYR A 102 10.20 0.50 -20.08
C TYR A 102 11.07 0.97 -18.90
N TYR A 103 10.84 0.41 -17.72
CA TYR A 103 11.55 0.81 -16.52
C TYR A 103 13.03 0.37 -16.55
N GLY A 104 13.33 -0.82 -17.10
CA GLY A 104 14.69 -1.27 -17.36
C GLY A 104 15.44 -0.36 -18.34
N ALA A 105 14.80 -0.05 -19.48
CA ALA A 105 15.36 0.87 -20.47
C ALA A 105 15.62 2.28 -19.91
N ASP A 106 14.73 2.79 -19.04
CA ASP A 106 14.95 4.06 -18.33
C ASP A 106 16.18 4.02 -17.43
N ILE A 107 16.41 2.89 -16.74
CA ILE A 107 17.61 2.70 -15.91
C ILE A 107 18.87 2.68 -16.76
N GLU A 108 18.87 2.00 -17.88
CA GLU A 108 20.04 1.86 -18.79
C GLU A 108 20.36 3.17 -19.52
N ASN A 109 19.35 3.91 -19.95
CA ASN A 109 19.52 5.12 -20.74
C ASN A 109 19.71 6.39 -19.92
N ALA A 110 19.46 6.35 -18.62
CA ALA A 110 19.62 7.49 -17.73
C ALA A 110 21.10 7.80 -17.48
N ARG A 111 21.72 8.48 -18.43
CA ARG A 111 23.08 9.05 -18.28
C ARG A 111 22.97 10.43 -17.66
N LEU A 112 23.73 10.63 -16.58
CA LEU A 112 23.96 11.92 -15.98
C LEU A 112 25.24 12.48 -16.62
N ASP A 113 25.10 13.27 -17.67
CA ASP A 113 26.12 14.25 -18.00
C ASP A 113 26.07 15.34 -16.92
N GLU A 114 27.18 16.00 -16.62
CA GLU A 114 27.36 16.99 -15.54
C GLU A 114 26.09 17.82 -15.20
N VAL A 115 25.33 17.32 -14.22
CA VAL A 115 24.11 18.01 -13.76
C VAL A 115 24.50 18.89 -12.58
N PRO A 116 24.07 20.15 -12.52
CA PRO A 116 24.26 20.99 -11.33
C PRO A 116 23.60 20.33 -10.12
N ASP A 117 24.08 20.65 -8.92
CA ASP A 117 23.46 20.19 -7.69
C ASP A 117 22.00 20.66 -7.58
N LEU A 118 21.07 19.72 -7.72
CA LEU A 118 19.62 19.97 -7.68
C LEU A 118 19.02 19.69 -6.30
N THR A 119 19.83 19.35 -5.31
CA THR A 119 19.34 18.88 -3.99
C THR A 119 18.65 19.96 -3.15
N GLN A 120 18.77 21.25 -3.52
CA GLN A 120 18.19 22.38 -2.78
C GLN A 120 18.61 22.43 -1.31
N ASN A 121 19.85 22.04 -1.01
CA ASN A 121 20.42 21.91 0.33
C ASN A 121 19.79 20.78 1.20
N VAL A 122 19.00 19.89 0.64
CA VAL A 122 18.57 18.67 1.33
C VAL A 122 19.70 17.64 1.27
N GLU A 123 19.96 16.97 2.36
CA GLU A 123 21.01 15.94 2.41
C GLU A 123 20.73 14.82 1.42
N ARG A 124 21.71 14.49 0.57
CA ARG A 124 21.57 13.50 -0.50
C ARG A 124 21.16 12.10 0.00
N SER A 125 21.55 11.74 1.21
CA SER A 125 21.14 10.48 1.86
C SER A 125 19.63 10.42 2.09
N ILE A 126 19.02 11.54 2.52
CA ILE A 126 17.57 11.66 2.72
C ILE A 126 16.84 11.52 1.37
N LEU A 127 17.35 12.21 0.35
CA LEU A 127 16.79 12.14 -1.01
C LEU A 127 16.92 10.73 -1.62
N ALA A 128 18.02 10.04 -1.34
CA ALA A 128 18.21 8.67 -1.79
C ALA A 128 17.26 7.68 -1.09
N GLU A 129 16.99 7.89 0.20
CA GLU A 129 15.99 7.07 0.92
C GLU A 129 14.57 7.34 0.41
N GLU A 130 14.22 8.60 0.17
CA GLU A 130 12.95 8.99 -0.46
C GLU A 130 12.77 8.31 -1.81
N LEU A 131 13.80 8.41 -2.67
CA LEU A 131 13.81 7.78 -3.99
C LEU A 131 13.68 6.26 -3.91
N LYS A 132 14.35 5.61 -2.95
CA LYS A 132 14.28 4.16 -2.73
C LYS A 132 12.87 3.70 -2.37
N MET A 133 12.17 4.44 -1.50
CA MET A 133 10.78 4.13 -1.12
C MET A 133 9.82 4.35 -2.29
N SER A 134 9.96 5.46 -3.00
CA SER A 134 9.21 5.77 -4.21
C SER A 134 9.42 4.71 -5.29
N CYS A 135 10.69 4.38 -5.60
CA CYS A 135 11.06 3.35 -6.58
C CYS A 135 10.38 2.01 -6.30
N THR A 136 10.32 1.60 -5.03
CA THR A 136 9.66 0.35 -4.63
C THR A 136 8.17 0.35 -5.02
N ASN A 137 7.46 1.46 -4.80
CA ASN A 137 6.04 1.58 -5.15
C ASN A 137 5.84 1.69 -6.67
N VAL A 138 6.71 2.43 -7.36
CA VAL A 138 6.70 2.57 -8.82
C VAL A 138 6.96 1.22 -9.51
N LEU A 139 7.90 0.42 -8.99
CA LEU A 139 8.19 -0.93 -9.53
C LEU A 139 6.94 -1.83 -9.51
N LEU A 140 6.11 -1.74 -8.47
CA LEU A 140 4.86 -2.49 -8.40
C LEU A 140 3.89 -2.09 -9.51
N GLN A 141 3.96 -0.87 -10.04
CA GLN A 141 3.11 -0.41 -11.14
C GLN A 141 3.46 -1.07 -12.49
N CYS A 142 4.63 -1.72 -12.60
CA CYS A 142 4.98 -2.55 -13.75
C CYS A 142 4.21 -3.88 -13.80
N LEU A 143 3.53 -4.25 -12.72
CA LEU A 143 2.59 -5.38 -12.67
C LEU A 143 1.19 -4.92 -13.07
N ASP A 144 0.43 -5.76 -13.75
CA ASP A 144 -1.01 -5.55 -13.89
C ASP A 144 -1.71 -5.51 -12.51
N ALA A 145 -2.88 -4.90 -12.43
CA ALA A 145 -3.55 -4.64 -11.15
C ALA A 145 -3.84 -5.91 -10.33
N GLU A 146 -4.22 -7.03 -10.99
CA GLU A 146 -4.46 -8.29 -10.30
C GLU A 146 -3.16 -8.91 -9.77
N SER A 147 -2.12 -8.96 -10.60
CA SER A 147 -0.81 -9.49 -10.21
C SER A 147 -0.20 -8.65 -9.09
N ARG A 148 -0.34 -7.34 -9.14
CA ARG A 148 0.06 -6.42 -8.09
C ARG A 148 -0.67 -6.72 -6.78
N CYS A 149 -1.99 -6.90 -6.83
CA CYS A 149 -2.80 -7.24 -5.67
C CYS A 149 -2.34 -8.55 -5.03
N ILE A 150 -2.13 -9.61 -5.82
CA ILE A 150 -1.61 -10.90 -5.36
C ILE A 150 -0.25 -10.72 -4.66
N PHE A 151 0.66 -9.96 -5.27
CA PHE A 151 1.99 -9.70 -4.71
C PHE A 151 1.91 -8.91 -3.41
N VAL A 152 1.13 -7.84 -3.37
CA VAL A 152 0.96 -6.99 -2.19
C VAL A 152 0.39 -7.79 -1.02
N LEU A 153 -0.70 -8.53 -1.23
CA LEU A 153 -1.31 -9.36 -0.18
C LEU A 153 -0.35 -10.43 0.35
N GLY A 154 0.35 -11.15 -0.54
CA GLY A 154 1.20 -12.27 -0.14
C GLY A 154 2.61 -11.91 0.28
N THR A 155 3.19 -10.83 -0.24
CA THR A 155 4.58 -10.45 0.04
C THR A 155 4.67 -9.34 1.08
N MET A 156 3.82 -8.33 0.98
CA MET A 156 3.89 -7.14 1.83
C MET A 156 2.99 -7.25 3.06
N PHE A 157 1.73 -7.64 2.89
CA PHE A 157 0.80 -7.91 3.99
C PHE A 157 0.95 -9.32 4.56
N LYS A 158 1.61 -10.21 3.81
CA LYS A 158 1.96 -11.57 4.22
C LYS A 158 0.73 -12.39 4.66
N LEU A 159 -0.37 -12.24 3.95
CA LEU A 159 -1.56 -13.02 4.24
C LEU A 159 -1.35 -14.50 3.86
N ASP A 160 -1.90 -15.40 4.69
CA ASP A 160 -1.95 -16.82 4.37
C ASP A 160 -2.69 -17.05 3.04
N SER A 161 -2.27 -18.06 2.29
CA SER A 161 -2.81 -18.35 0.96
C SER A 161 -4.30 -18.71 0.96
N ARG A 162 -4.86 -19.18 2.06
CA ARG A 162 -6.30 -19.44 2.21
C ARG A 162 -7.05 -18.13 2.34
N ILE A 163 -6.57 -17.22 3.21
CA ILE A 163 -7.16 -15.90 3.41
C ILE A 163 -7.04 -15.07 2.13
N ALA A 164 -5.85 -15.02 1.51
CA ALA A 164 -5.65 -14.29 0.27
C ALA A 164 -6.47 -14.87 -0.89
N GLY A 165 -6.61 -16.19 -0.95
CA GLY A 165 -7.49 -16.86 -1.91
C GLY A 165 -8.95 -16.52 -1.69
N GLU A 166 -9.40 -16.49 -0.45
CA GLU A 166 -10.76 -16.06 -0.10
C GLU A 166 -11.03 -14.60 -0.50
N ILE A 167 -10.07 -13.69 -0.27
CA ILE A 167 -10.19 -12.28 -0.66
C ILE A 167 -10.32 -12.12 -2.18
N LEU A 168 -9.56 -12.91 -2.95
CA LEU A 168 -9.44 -12.78 -4.41
C LEU A 168 -10.30 -13.77 -5.20
N ASP A 169 -11.16 -14.51 -4.54
CA ASP A 169 -12.03 -15.54 -5.13
C ASP A 169 -11.24 -16.58 -5.97
N MET A 170 -10.17 -17.10 -5.38
CA MET A 170 -9.33 -18.13 -5.99
C MET A 170 -8.90 -19.23 -5.01
N THR A 171 -8.56 -20.41 -5.55
CA THR A 171 -8.05 -21.48 -4.69
C THR A 171 -6.68 -21.12 -4.10
N PRO A 172 -6.35 -21.56 -2.87
CA PRO A 172 -5.05 -21.32 -2.28
C PRO A 172 -3.88 -21.83 -3.14
N GLU A 173 -4.08 -22.91 -3.87
CA GLU A 173 -3.08 -23.45 -4.79
C GLU A 173 -2.85 -22.53 -5.98
N ALA A 174 -3.91 -22.04 -6.62
CA ALA A 174 -3.82 -21.08 -7.71
C ALA A 174 -3.15 -19.79 -7.27
N TYR A 175 -3.50 -19.30 -6.08
CA TYR A 175 -2.85 -18.12 -5.47
C TYR A 175 -1.35 -18.34 -5.30
N ARG A 176 -0.91 -19.43 -4.66
CA ARG A 176 0.52 -19.72 -4.45
C ARG A 176 1.29 -19.82 -5.78
N LYS A 177 0.73 -20.49 -6.80
CA LYS A 177 1.35 -20.61 -8.12
C LYS A 177 1.50 -19.25 -8.81
N ARG A 178 0.48 -18.39 -8.75
CA ARG A 178 0.55 -17.03 -9.30
C ARG A 178 1.55 -16.17 -8.53
N LEU A 179 1.49 -16.16 -7.20
CA LEU A 179 2.40 -15.41 -6.35
C LEU A 179 3.87 -15.79 -6.59
N SER A 180 4.19 -17.07 -6.69
CA SER A 180 5.56 -17.55 -6.99
C SER A 180 6.08 -17.02 -8.33
N ARG A 181 5.26 -17.04 -9.41
CA ARG A 181 5.67 -16.49 -10.71
C ARG A 181 5.89 -14.98 -10.65
N ILE A 182 5.01 -14.25 -9.95
CA ILE A 182 5.10 -12.80 -9.82
C ILE A 182 6.36 -12.43 -9.03
N ARG A 183 6.63 -13.14 -7.92
CA ARG A 183 7.85 -12.95 -7.13
C ARG A 183 9.10 -13.14 -7.96
N ARG A 184 9.14 -14.19 -8.78
CA ARG A 184 10.28 -14.43 -9.68
C ARG A 184 10.47 -13.28 -10.65
N LYS A 185 9.40 -12.82 -11.31
CA LYS A 185 9.47 -11.68 -12.26
C LYS A 185 10.04 -10.42 -11.60
N VAL A 186 9.61 -10.11 -10.37
CA VAL A 186 10.10 -8.97 -9.61
C VAL A 186 11.57 -9.18 -9.19
N ALA A 187 11.93 -10.38 -8.73
CA ALA A 187 13.29 -10.72 -8.33
C ALA A 187 14.27 -10.65 -9.49
N ASP A 188 13.89 -11.19 -10.65
CA ASP A 188 14.70 -11.15 -11.89
C ASP A 188 14.98 -9.69 -12.28
N PHE A 189 13.97 -8.82 -12.24
CA PHE A 189 14.16 -7.39 -12.51
C PHE A 189 15.11 -6.72 -11.50
N LEU A 190 14.91 -6.96 -10.21
CA LEU A 190 15.77 -6.38 -9.17
C LEU A 190 17.22 -6.86 -9.30
N SER A 191 17.43 -8.13 -9.58
CA SER A 191 18.76 -8.69 -9.79
C SER A 191 19.46 -8.06 -10.99
N ALA A 192 18.74 -7.83 -12.09
CA ALA A 192 19.30 -7.28 -13.31
C ALA A 192 19.62 -5.78 -13.22
N TYR A 193 18.78 -5.01 -12.54
CA TYR A 193 18.83 -3.56 -12.64
C TYR A 193 19.22 -2.84 -11.33
N CYS A 194 18.89 -3.38 -10.15
CA CYS A 194 19.05 -2.70 -8.88
C CYS A 194 20.37 -3.04 -8.19
N GLY A 195 21.25 -2.06 -8.01
CA GLY A 195 22.52 -2.21 -7.29
C GLY A 195 22.39 -2.20 -5.75
N GLU A 196 21.20 -1.87 -5.21
CA GLU A 196 20.93 -1.96 -3.77
C GLU A 196 20.50 -3.39 -3.36
N TYR A 197 19.96 -4.16 -4.30
CA TYR A 197 19.41 -5.51 -4.07
C TYR A 197 20.03 -6.61 -4.93
N GLY A 198 20.83 -6.25 -5.94
CA GLY A 198 21.51 -7.13 -6.86
C GLY A 198 22.81 -6.54 -7.36
N GLU A 199 23.26 -6.99 -8.51
CA GLU A 199 24.48 -6.50 -9.19
C GLU A 199 24.17 -5.42 -10.24
N GLY A 200 22.95 -4.90 -10.26
CA GLY A 200 22.51 -3.90 -11.22
C GLY A 200 23.19 -2.54 -11.04
N GLN A 201 23.18 -1.73 -12.09
CA GLN A 201 23.87 -0.43 -12.12
C GLN A 201 23.09 0.70 -11.45
N CYS A 202 21.83 0.49 -11.08
CA CYS A 202 20.98 1.49 -10.47
C CYS A 202 21.26 1.62 -8.97
N HIS A 203 21.98 2.68 -8.57
CA HIS A 203 22.23 3.02 -7.18
C HIS A 203 21.46 4.28 -6.80
N CYS A 204 20.66 4.23 -5.72
CA CYS A 204 19.77 5.33 -5.32
C CYS A 204 20.54 6.65 -5.13
N MET A 205 21.68 6.63 -4.43
CA MET A 205 22.53 7.81 -4.23
C MET A 205 22.98 8.47 -5.53
N LYS A 206 23.29 7.69 -6.56
CA LYS A 206 23.75 8.19 -7.86
C LYS A 206 22.59 8.67 -8.74
N ARG A 207 21.37 8.27 -8.44
CA ARG A 207 20.18 8.59 -9.24
C ARG A 207 19.39 9.80 -8.73
N VAL A 208 19.79 10.42 -7.62
CA VAL A 208 19.08 11.56 -7.01
C VAL A 208 18.88 12.69 -8.02
N ASP A 209 19.96 13.17 -8.66
CA ASP A 209 19.86 14.30 -9.58
C ASP A 209 19.01 13.98 -10.81
N TYR A 210 19.17 12.77 -11.37
CA TYR A 210 18.31 12.31 -12.46
C TYR A 210 16.83 12.27 -12.05
N ALA A 211 16.53 11.79 -10.85
CA ALA A 211 15.18 11.72 -10.34
C ALA A 211 14.57 13.12 -10.15
N ILE A 212 15.38 14.10 -9.68
CA ILE A 212 14.93 15.49 -9.54
C ILE A 212 14.71 16.10 -10.94
N GLN A 213 15.65 15.95 -11.85
CA GLN A 213 15.57 16.47 -13.22
C GLN A 213 14.37 15.90 -13.99
N SER A 214 14.07 14.62 -13.79
CA SER A 214 12.93 13.94 -14.41
C SER A 214 11.60 14.14 -13.66
N HIS A 215 11.56 15.01 -12.67
CA HIS A 215 10.39 15.33 -11.82
C HIS A 215 9.82 14.12 -11.07
N ARG A 216 10.66 13.11 -10.77
CA ARG A 216 10.30 11.91 -9.99
C ARG A 216 10.61 12.07 -8.50
N LEU A 217 11.40 13.07 -8.14
CA LEU A 217 11.78 13.42 -6.78
C LEU A 217 11.72 14.93 -6.64
N ASN A 218 11.00 15.41 -5.64
CA ASN A 218 10.92 16.83 -5.31
C ASN A 218 11.56 17.10 -3.95
N PRO A 219 12.74 17.72 -3.87
CA PRO A 219 13.39 18.01 -2.60
C PRO A 219 12.59 18.88 -1.65
N ALA A 220 11.67 19.70 -2.18
CA ALA A 220 10.81 20.59 -1.39
C ALA A 220 9.55 19.91 -0.84
N ALA A 221 9.25 18.67 -1.30
CA ALA A 221 8.05 17.95 -0.89
C ALA A 221 8.36 16.44 -0.84
N LEU A 222 8.84 15.98 0.30
CA LEU A 222 9.19 14.58 0.55
C LEU A 222 7.99 13.89 1.22
N ASP A 223 7.52 12.81 0.63
CA ASP A 223 6.35 12.07 1.11
C ASP A 223 6.74 10.95 2.10
N TYR A 224 7.74 10.15 1.74
CA TYR A 224 8.09 8.93 2.47
C TYR A 224 8.95 9.19 3.70
N THR A 225 9.92 10.10 3.61
CA THR A 225 10.84 10.40 4.72
C THR A 225 10.21 11.33 5.76
N THR A 226 9.17 12.06 5.40
CA THR A 226 8.40 12.92 6.31
C THR A 226 7.18 12.21 6.91
N ALA A 227 6.71 11.12 6.29
CA ALA A 227 5.58 10.35 6.81
C ALA A 227 5.91 9.66 8.13
N THR A 228 4.95 9.63 9.04
CA THR A 228 5.11 8.89 10.30
C THR A 228 5.03 7.39 10.03
N GLU A 229 6.09 6.66 10.39
CA GLU A 229 6.14 5.21 10.26
C GLU A 229 5.34 4.50 11.35
N ILE A 230 4.76 3.35 11.00
CA ILE A 230 4.20 2.41 11.97
C ILE A 230 5.38 1.62 12.56
N THR A 231 5.44 1.48 13.88
CA THR A 231 6.54 0.79 14.53
C THR A 231 6.61 -0.69 14.15
N PRO A 232 7.82 -1.31 14.17
CA PRO A 232 7.99 -2.74 13.91
C PRO A 232 7.13 -3.63 14.81
N GLU A 233 6.79 -3.18 16.01
CA GLU A 233 5.91 -3.90 16.94
C GLU A 233 4.47 -3.92 16.45
N GLN A 234 3.96 -2.80 15.99
CA GLN A 234 2.64 -2.70 15.34
C GLN A 234 2.58 -3.58 14.08
N MET A 235 3.71 -3.69 13.35
CA MET A 235 3.82 -4.60 12.21
C MET A 235 3.89 -6.08 12.60
N ARG A 236 4.55 -6.42 13.72
CA ARG A 236 4.60 -7.81 14.20
C ARG A 236 3.23 -8.38 14.54
N GLN A 237 2.33 -7.56 15.00
CA GLN A 237 0.94 -7.96 15.27
C GLN A 237 0.18 -8.39 14.01
N PHE A 238 0.58 -7.88 12.83
CA PHE A 238 0.14 -8.40 11.54
C PHE A 238 0.87 -9.70 11.12
N LYS A 239 1.97 -10.04 11.84
CA LYS A 239 2.91 -11.10 11.44
C LYS A 239 2.65 -12.48 12.05
N ASN A 240 1.79 -12.66 13.02
CA ASN A 240 1.63 -13.92 13.76
C ASN A 240 1.10 -15.12 12.95
N ALA A 241 1.18 -15.07 11.62
CA ALA A 241 0.75 -16.15 10.72
C ALA A 241 1.70 -16.31 9.52
N MET A 242 3.03 -16.43 9.75
CA MET A 242 3.95 -16.45 8.59
C MET A 242 4.94 -17.59 8.59
N GLU A 243 4.97 -18.26 7.43
CA GLU A 243 6.07 -19.14 7.01
C GLU A 243 7.26 -18.31 6.52
N GLU A 244 8.48 -18.74 6.81
CA GLU A 244 9.72 -18.14 6.31
C GLU A 244 9.72 -18.08 4.79
N ILE A 245 10.02 -16.90 4.24
CA ILE A 245 10.12 -16.68 2.81
C ILE A 245 11.57 -16.45 2.45
N ASP A 246 12.16 -17.45 1.81
CA ASP A 246 13.54 -17.44 1.32
C ASP A 246 13.56 -16.96 -0.13
N ASP A 247 13.46 -15.61 -0.35
CA ASP A 247 13.47 -15.05 -1.72
C ASP A 247 13.84 -13.55 -1.70
N LEU A 248 14.50 -13.09 -2.78
CA LEU A 248 14.81 -11.68 -3.02
C LEU A 248 13.56 -10.76 -2.97
N SER A 249 12.42 -11.28 -3.42
CA SER A 249 11.14 -10.57 -3.31
C SER A 249 10.66 -10.39 -1.86
N ALA A 250 11.17 -11.18 -0.91
CA ALA A 250 10.90 -11.00 0.51
C ALA A 250 11.41 -9.67 1.06
N ARG A 251 12.35 -9.01 0.36
CA ARG A 251 12.83 -7.67 0.73
C ARG A 251 11.74 -6.61 0.63
N PHE A 252 10.73 -6.80 -0.23
CA PHE A 252 9.51 -5.97 -0.22
C PHE A 252 8.67 -6.15 1.05
N ALA A 253 8.83 -7.25 1.76
CA ALA A 253 8.18 -7.48 3.04
C ALA A 253 8.69 -6.56 4.16
N PHE A 254 9.85 -5.96 3.98
CA PHE A 254 10.45 -4.97 4.88
C PHE A 254 10.15 -3.53 4.46
N CYS A 255 9.32 -3.31 3.43
CA CYS A 255 8.90 -1.97 3.08
C CYS A 255 8.23 -1.31 4.28
N LYS A 256 8.63 -0.08 4.53
CA LYS A 256 8.06 0.77 5.58
C LYS A 256 6.55 0.89 5.41
N THR A 257 5.84 0.88 6.50
CA THR A 257 4.41 1.16 6.56
C THR A 257 4.20 2.51 7.24
N TYR A 258 3.21 3.24 6.77
CA TYR A 258 3.00 4.63 7.18
C TYR A 258 1.66 4.77 7.87
N GLN A 259 1.56 5.73 8.79
CA GLN A 259 0.27 6.16 9.30
C GLN A 259 -0.51 6.82 8.18
N SER A 260 -1.83 6.64 8.20
CA SER A 260 -2.71 7.38 7.30
C SER A 260 -2.47 8.89 7.46
N PRO A 261 -2.32 9.65 6.37
CA PRO A 261 -2.06 11.08 6.44
C PRO A 261 -3.06 11.84 7.30
N GLU A 262 -2.61 12.93 7.94
CA GLU A 262 -3.47 13.70 8.84
C GLU A 262 -4.72 14.23 8.14
N ARG A 263 -4.63 14.59 6.85
CA ARG A 263 -5.79 15.01 6.06
C ARG A 263 -6.88 13.96 6.03
N THR A 264 -6.52 12.68 5.81
CA THR A 264 -7.48 11.55 5.83
C THR A 264 -8.06 11.36 7.22
N ARG A 265 -7.23 11.43 8.26
CA ARG A 265 -7.68 11.32 9.66
C ARG A 265 -8.62 12.45 10.05
N GLN A 266 -8.33 13.67 9.63
CA GLN A 266 -9.18 14.85 9.87
C GLN A 266 -10.50 14.73 9.13
N PHE A 267 -10.49 14.31 7.86
CA PHE A 267 -11.70 14.07 7.08
C PHE A 267 -12.67 13.13 7.83
N PHE A 268 -12.17 12.00 8.33
CA PHE A 268 -13.04 11.07 9.06
C PHE A 268 -13.50 11.61 10.40
N ARG A 269 -12.69 12.35 11.14
CA ARG A 269 -13.15 13.05 12.37
C ARG A 269 -14.31 14.01 12.07
N GLU A 270 -14.17 14.83 11.04
CA GLU A 270 -15.20 15.78 10.62
C GLU A 270 -16.45 15.08 10.09
N PHE A 271 -16.29 14.05 9.25
CA PHE A 271 -17.39 13.23 8.73
C PHE A 271 -18.18 12.54 9.84
N LEU A 272 -17.51 11.91 10.78
CA LEU A 272 -18.15 11.23 11.93
C LEU A 272 -18.83 12.20 12.89
N ALA A 273 -18.32 13.43 13.01
CA ALA A 273 -18.96 14.50 13.79
C ALA A 273 -20.16 15.13 13.05
N SER A 274 -20.27 14.96 11.74
CA SER A 274 -21.30 15.61 10.92
C SER A 274 -22.67 14.96 11.04
N ALA A 275 -23.73 15.73 10.75
CA ALA A 275 -25.10 15.22 10.64
C ALA A 275 -25.28 14.29 9.43
N SER A 276 -24.36 14.30 8.45
CA SER A 276 -24.41 13.47 7.24
C SER A 276 -24.26 11.97 7.54
N LEU A 277 -23.65 11.61 8.67
CA LEU A 277 -23.52 10.23 9.09
C LEU A 277 -24.87 9.52 9.27
N SER A 278 -25.85 10.21 9.84
CA SER A 278 -27.21 9.66 10.05
C SER A 278 -27.95 9.38 8.73
N ALA A 279 -27.62 10.09 7.66
CA ALA A 279 -28.17 9.83 6.33
C ALA A 279 -27.54 8.59 5.65
N VAL A 280 -26.29 8.28 6.00
CA VAL A 280 -25.51 7.17 5.40
C VAL A 280 -25.78 5.84 6.13
N THR A 281 -26.01 5.87 7.44
CA THR A 281 -26.28 4.65 8.24
C THR A 281 -27.74 4.19 8.19
N ASN A 282 -28.66 5.03 7.70
CA ASN A 282 -30.07 4.72 7.56
C ASN A 282 -30.50 4.40 6.11
N ALA A 283 -29.57 4.32 5.16
CA ALA A 283 -29.78 3.93 3.77
C ALA A 283 -29.38 2.47 3.54
#